data_2795decd322192479a5254bfd8132eda
#
_entry.id   2795decd322192479a5254bfd8132eda
#
_cell.length_a   1.000
_cell.length_b   1.000
_cell.length_c   1.000
_cell.angle_alpha   90.00
_cell.angle_beta   90.00
_cell.angle_gamma   90.00
#
_symmetry.space_group_name_H-M   'P 1'
#
loop_
_entity.id
_entity.type
_entity.pdbx_description
1 polymer ?
#
loop_
_entity_poly.entity_id
_entity_poly.type
_entity_poly.pdbx_seq_one_letter_code
_entity_poly.pdbx_strand_id
1 'polypeptide(L)'
;ERSDVITTKQIEGILVLGRNVTDLLQLVPGIYMASTSAALGGGFNFYSQGNRRTTNSVAIDGVPTTDLGSATSSKAVISMGAVGEVKVLVSNYQAEFGRMAGSNIEIVTKSGTRKFHGGVDYFMRREWLNGNNFFNNRNSVARPKSRYNTFTYNIGGPLFIPGLFNRQRQKLFFFWNQEYWPTRTDQNGQVTVPSALERAGDFSQSVGLNNALIPVRDPFNGNVQFPGNTIPKSRIDPNGQALLNMFPLPNFTDRVTSRGAYNYVWTAPLKSTELAHTLKLD
;
A
#
# COMPACT_ATOMS: atom_id res chain seq x y z
N GLU A 1 9.21 3.25 32.73
CA GLU A 1 8.52 3.38 31.44
C GLU A 1 9.37 4.26 30.52
N ARG A 2 9.60 3.77 29.30
CA ARG A 2 10.17 4.57 28.22
C ARG A 2 9.09 4.79 27.18
N SER A 3 8.65 6.03 27.05
CA SER A 3 7.59 6.42 26.13
C SER A 3 7.95 7.71 25.42
N ASP A 4 7.43 7.85 24.21
CA ASP A 4 7.48 9.08 23.43
C ASP A 4 6.06 9.48 23.03
N VAL A 5 5.82 10.78 22.90
CA VAL A 5 4.52 11.34 22.52
C VAL A 5 4.68 12.21 21.28
N ILE A 6 3.94 11.87 20.23
CA ILE A 6 3.84 12.69 19.03
C ILE A 6 2.58 13.53 19.17
N THR A 7 2.79 14.84 19.33
CA THR A 7 1.72 15.80 19.62
C THR A 7 0.95 16.22 18.37
N THR A 8 -0.27 16.71 18.52
CA THR A 8 -1.08 17.30 17.44
C THR A 8 -0.29 18.27 16.56
N LYS A 9 0.52 19.15 17.16
CA LYS A 9 1.31 20.12 16.42
C LYS A 9 2.36 19.47 15.51
N GLN A 10 2.97 18.36 15.95
CA GLN A 10 3.91 17.59 15.14
C GLN A 10 3.17 16.84 14.02
N ILE A 11 2.00 16.24 14.34
CA ILE A 11 1.18 15.52 13.37
C ILE A 11 0.74 16.45 12.23
N GLU A 12 0.30 17.65 12.54
CA GLU A 12 -0.14 18.65 11.56
C GLU A 12 1.02 19.29 10.79
N GLY A 13 2.19 19.45 11.42
CA GLY A 13 3.36 20.09 10.82
C GLY A 13 4.24 19.18 9.98
N ILE A 14 4.11 17.85 10.10
CA ILE A 14 4.96 16.90 9.39
C ILE A 14 4.23 16.33 8.19
N LEU A 15 4.80 16.54 7.00
CA LEU A 15 4.27 15.96 5.77
C LEU A 15 4.70 14.50 5.64
N VAL A 16 3.76 13.60 5.87
CA VAL A 16 3.93 12.14 5.70
C VAL A 16 3.45 11.72 4.32
N LEU A 17 4.26 10.94 3.61
CA LEU A 17 4.07 10.60 2.21
C LEU A 17 2.69 9.95 1.93
N GLY A 18 2.26 9.03 2.76
CA GLY A 18 1.01 8.29 2.63
C GLY A 18 -0.10 8.77 3.57
N ARG A 19 0.16 9.78 4.40
CA ARG A 19 -0.73 10.21 5.49
C ARG A 19 -1.17 9.06 6.41
N ASN A 20 -0.32 8.05 6.52
CA ASN A 20 -0.54 6.97 7.46
C ASN A 20 0.06 7.35 8.83
N VAL A 21 -0.77 7.27 9.86
CA VAL A 21 -0.36 7.63 11.24
C VAL A 21 0.85 6.80 11.69
N THR A 22 0.93 5.54 11.30
CA THR A 22 2.06 4.68 11.66
C THR A 22 3.40 5.13 11.08
N ASP A 23 3.39 5.89 9.97
CA ASP A 23 4.62 6.41 9.39
C ASP A 23 5.29 7.49 10.28
N LEU A 24 4.53 8.11 11.20
CA LEU A 24 5.05 9.03 12.20
C LEU A 24 5.94 8.33 13.24
N LEU A 25 5.79 7.02 13.40
CA LEU A 25 6.58 6.24 14.36
C LEU A 25 8.07 6.25 14.06
N GLN A 26 8.47 6.57 12.83
CA GLN A 26 9.88 6.76 12.46
C GLN A 26 10.57 7.92 13.23
N LEU A 27 9.79 8.81 13.84
CA LEU A 27 10.31 9.89 14.71
C LEU A 27 10.75 9.38 16.07
N VAL A 28 10.30 8.17 16.46
CA VAL A 28 10.56 7.62 17.78
C VAL A 28 11.85 6.80 17.77
N PRO A 29 12.81 7.12 18.65
CA PRO A 29 14.06 6.37 18.73
C PRO A 29 13.85 4.88 19.04
N GLY A 30 14.51 4.02 18.25
CA GLY A 30 14.39 2.56 18.38
C GLY A 30 13.28 1.95 17.56
N ILE A 31 12.56 2.73 16.76
CA ILE A 31 11.64 2.22 15.74
C ILE A 31 12.27 2.32 14.36
N TYR A 32 12.23 1.21 13.63
CA TYR A 32 12.70 1.12 12.25
C TYR A 32 11.52 0.82 11.32
N MET A 33 11.35 1.65 10.28
CA MET A 33 10.35 1.46 9.25
C MET A 33 10.93 0.68 8.08
N ALA A 34 10.37 -0.50 7.78
CA ALA A 34 10.80 -1.29 6.61
C ALA A 34 10.35 -0.67 5.28
N SER A 35 9.20 -0.03 5.28
CA SER A 35 8.66 0.74 4.15
C SER A 35 7.61 1.72 4.65
N THR A 36 7.47 2.84 3.97
CA THR A 36 6.35 3.76 4.19
C THR A 36 5.15 3.30 3.37
N SER A 37 3.97 3.30 3.97
CA SER A 37 2.74 2.94 3.26
C SER A 37 2.19 4.16 2.52
N ALA A 38 1.80 3.96 1.27
CA ALA A 38 1.10 4.99 0.51
C ALA A 38 -0.43 4.84 0.60
N ALA A 39 -0.94 3.91 1.41
CA ALA A 39 -2.35 3.61 1.56
C ALA A 39 -2.81 3.76 3.02
N LEU A 40 -4.04 4.22 3.22
CA LEU A 40 -4.71 4.18 4.52
C LEU A 40 -4.88 2.72 4.95
N GLY A 41 -4.61 2.42 6.23
CA GLY A 41 -4.83 1.08 6.78
C GLY A 41 -3.82 0.02 6.32
N GLY A 42 -2.64 0.43 5.89
CA GLY A 42 -1.54 -0.49 5.60
C GLY A 42 -1.13 -1.33 6.83
N GLY A 43 -0.47 -2.46 6.56
CA GLY A 43 0.09 -3.30 7.62
C GLY A 43 1.16 -2.57 8.44
N PHE A 44 1.44 -3.09 9.60
CA PHE A 44 2.52 -2.57 10.45
C PHE A 44 3.88 -2.89 9.82
N ASN A 45 4.47 -1.92 9.16
CA ASN A 45 5.77 -2.06 8.51
C ASN A 45 6.92 -1.53 9.36
N PHE A 46 6.77 -1.62 10.70
CA PHE A 46 7.78 -1.16 11.62
C PHE A 46 8.24 -2.26 12.58
N TYR A 47 9.48 -2.13 13.01
CA TYR A 47 10.13 -2.94 14.02
C TYR A 47 10.47 -2.06 15.21
N SER A 48 10.20 -2.52 16.41
CA SER A 48 10.50 -1.79 17.63
C SER A 48 11.57 -2.51 18.44
N GLN A 49 12.62 -1.81 18.84
CA GLN A 49 13.69 -2.32 19.70
C GLN A 49 14.30 -3.66 19.22
N GLY A 50 14.40 -3.88 17.91
CA GLY A 50 14.87 -5.13 17.32
C GLY A 50 13.87 -6.29 17.35
N ASN A 51 12.67 -6.10 17.91
CA ASN A 51 11.62 -7.12 17.92
C ASN A 51 10.95 -7.26 16.55
N ARG A 52 10.27 -8.40 16.36
CA ARG A 52 9.52 -8.68 15.13
C ARG A 52 8.29 -7.76 15.00
N ARG A 53 7.82 -7.52 13.77
CA ARG A 53 6.60 -6.72 13.51
C ARG A 53 5.37 -7.23 14.24
N THR A 54 5.26 -8.55 14.36
CA THR A 54 4.13 -9.25 14.98
C THR A 54 4.04 -9.08 16.51
N THR A 55 5.04 -8.46 17.12
CA THR A 55 5.08 -8.25 18.57
C THR A 55 4.59 -6.87 19.01
N ASN A 56 4.21 -6.02 18.06
CA ASN A 56 3.70 -4.68 18.34
C ASN A 56 2.17 -4.67 18.48
N SER A 57 1.65 -3.77 19.30
CA SER A 57 0.22 -3.54 19.48
C SER A 57 -0.14 -2.11 19.10
N VAL A 58 -1.31 -1.94 18.52
CA VAL A 58 -1.91 -0.63 18.25
C VAL A 58 -3.31 -0.60 18.83
N ALA A 59 -3.59 0.44 19.60
CA ALA A 59 -4.92 0.73 20.11
C ALA A 59 -5.36 2.14 19.67
N ILE A 60 -6.65 2.35 19.53
CA ILE A 60 -7.29 3.63 19.25
C ILE A 60 -8.27 3.92 20.38
N ASP A 61 -8.09 5.05 21.05
CA ASP A 61 -8.87 5.45 22.25
C ASP A 61 -8.97 4.31 23.28
N GLY A 62 -7.86 3.59 23.52
CA GLY A 62 -7.78 2.47 24.45
C GLY A 62 -8.33 1.13 23.93
N VAL A 63 -8.89 1.08 22.72
CA VAL A 63 -9.41 -0.14 22.11
C VAL A 63 -8.35 -0.79 21.23
N PRO A 64 -7.89 -2.02 21.52
CA PRO A 64 -6.92 -2.72 20.68
C PRO A 64 -7.49 -2.99 19.29
N THR A 65 -6.75 -2.57 18.27
CA THR A 65 -7.15 -2.70 16.85
C THR A 65 -6.26 -3.64 16.07
N THR A 66 -5.23 -4.20 16.71
CA THR A 66 -4.32 -5.15 16.07
C THR A 66 -5.07 -6.41 15.63
N ASP A 67 -4.85 -6.81 14.40
CA ASP A 67 -5.40 -8.07 13.86
C ASP A 67 -4.82 -9.27 14.61
N LEU A 68 -5.67 -10.04 15.28
CA LEU A 68 -5.26 -11.19 16.06
C LEU A 68 -4.75 -12.35 15.20
N GLY A 69 -5.13 -12.43 13.93
CA GLY A 69 -4.70 -13.49 13.03
C GLY A 69 -3.31 -13.25 12.45
N SER A 70 -3.05 -12.06 11.93
CA SER A 70 -1.76 -11.71 11.33
C SER A 70 -0.79 -11.03 12.28
N ALA A 71 -1.30 -10.33 13.30
CA ALA A 71 -0.57 -9.44 14.20
C ALA A 71 0.32 -8.40 13.49
N THR A 72 0.05 -8.14 12.20
CA THR A 72 0.85 -7.25 11.35
C THR A 72 0.04 -6.10 10.74
N SER A 73 -1.23 -5.98 11.10
CA SER A 73 -2.12 -4.94 10.57
C SER A 73 -3.11 -4.47 11.64
N SER A 74 -3.66 -3.28 11.43
CA SER A 74 -4.80 -2.78 12.18
C SER A 74 -6.10 -3.13 11.46
N LYS A 75 -7.12 -3.52 12.22
CA LYS A 75 -8.49 -3.70 11.71
C LYS A 75 -9.24 -2.38 11.57
N ALA A 76 -8.76 -1.34 12.23
CA ALA A 76 -9.33 0.00 12.13
C ALA A 76 -8.38 0.92 11.37
N VAL A 77 -8.94 1.65 10.42
CA VAL A 77 -8.26 2.71 9.68
C VAL A 77 -8.65 4.04 10.30
N ILE A 78 -7.67 4.82 10.69
CA ILE A 78 -7.89 6.16 11.20
C ILE A 78 -7.24 7.21 10.31
N SER A 79 -8.01 8.24 10.00
CA SER A 79 -7.51 9.43 9.30
C SER A 79 -6.52 10.21 10.16
N MET A 80 -5.41 10.64 9.58
CA MET A 80 -4.45 11.51 10.28
C MET A 80 -5.10 12.82 10.76
N GLY A 81 -6.13 13.31 10.07
CA GLY A 81 -6.88 14.50 10.47
C GLY A 81 -7.70 14.29 11.76
N ALA A 82 -8.04 13.03 12.09
CA ALA A 82 -8.75 12.69 13.31
C ALA A 82 -7.85 12.47 14.53
N VAL A 83 -6.52 12.34 14.32
CA VAL A 83 -5.57 12.03 15.39
C VAL A 83 -5.22 13.27 16.17
N GLY A 84 -5.36 13.21 17.48
CA GLY A 84 -4.93 14.23 18.41
C GLY A 84 -3.50 13.98 18.91
N GLU A 85 -3.21 12.73 19.26
CA GLU A 85 -1.92 12.36 19.87
C GLU A 85 -1.59 10.91 19.55
N VAL A 86 -0.32 10.59 19.45
CA VAL A 86 0.17 9.21 19.36
C VAL A 86 1.18 9.01 20.48
N LYS A 87 0.85 8.16 21.44
CA LYS A 87 1.75 7.74 22.52
C LYS A 87 2.37 6.39 22.15
N VAL A 88 3.68 6.30 22.25
CA VAL A 88 4.45 5.12 21.91
C VAL A 88 5.17 4.60 23.15
N LEU A 89 4.79 3.44 23.64
CA LEU A 89 5.41 2.77 24.78
C LEU A 89 6.38 1.72 24.24
N VAL A 90 7.67 1.95 24.39
CA VAL A 90 8.69 1.08 23.78
C VAL A 90 9.29 0.05 24.74
N SER A 91 9.32 0.32 26.06
CA SER A 91 9.80 -0.63 27.06
C SER A 91 9.35 -0.27 28.47
N ASN A 92 9.38 -1.26 29.37
CA ASN A 92 9.04 -1.12 30.79
C ASN A 92 7.67 -0.47 31.06
N TYR A 93 6.73 -0.73 30.17
CA TYR A 93 5.34 -0.29 30.34
C TYR A 93 4.58 -1.18 31.34
N GLN A 94 3.46 -0.69 31.84
CA GLN A 94 2.66 -1.34 32.85
C GLN A 94 2.01 -2.63 32.32
N ALA A 95 1.65 -3.55 33.23
CA ALA A 95 1.07 -4.84 32.87
C ALA A 95 -0.27 -4.76 32.13
N GLU A 96 -0.99 -3.65 32.24
CA GLU A 96 -2.22 -3.39 31.48
C GLU A 96 -2.00 -3.38 29.96
N PHE A 97 -0.79 -3.01 29.50
CA PHE A 97 -0.39 -3.03 28.08
C PHE A 97 0.16 -4.39 27.64
N GLY A 98 -0.27 -5.48 28.26
CA GLY A 98 0.15 -6.85 27.97
C GLY A 98 -0.15 -7.34 26.55
N ARG A 99 -0.08 -8.65 26.34
CA ARG A 99 -0.32 -9.40 25.09
C ARG A 99 0.82 -9.37 24.08
N MET A 100 1.58 -8.28 23.92
CA MET A 100 2.65 -8.14 22.94
C MET A 100 3.96 -7.78 23.63
N ALA A 101 5.07 -8.32 23.13
CA ALA A 101 6.40 -8.12 23.72
C ALA A 101 7.17 -6.93 23.11
N GLY A 102 6.63 -6.31 22.07
CA GLY A 102 7.21 -5.15 21.39
C GLY A 102 6.68 -3.84 21.95
N SER A 103 6.48 -2.86 21.09
CA SER A 103 5.89 -1.58 21.49
C SER A 103 4.37 -1.61 21.51
N ASN A 104 3.79 -0.79 22.39
CA ASN A 104 2.37 -0.47 22.38
C ASN A 104 2.19 0.97 21.88
N ILE A 105 1.36 1.11 20.86
CA ILE A 105 1.06 2.39 20.23
C ILE A 105 -0.38 2.74 20.54
N GLU A 106 -0.56 3.83 21.28
CA GLU A 106 -1.87 4.38 21.66
C GLU A 106 -2.15 5.61 20.81
N ILE A 107 -3.16 5.52 19.97
CA ILE A 107 -3.63 6.63 19.14
C ILE A 107 -4.85 7.23 19.83
N VAL A 108 -4.75 8.48 20.21
CA VAL A 108 -5.86 9.24 20.81
C VAL A 108 -6.48 10.12 19.75
N THR A 109 -7.80 10.00 19.55
CA THR A 109 -8.51 10.83 18.60
C THR A 109 -8.83 12.21 19.17
N LYS A 110 -8.95 13.19 18.27
CA LYS A 110 -9.40 14.54 18.65
C LYS A 110 -10.81 14.47 19.25
N SER A 111 -11.10 15.39 20.16
CA SER A 111 -12.38 15.50 20.83
C SER A 111 -13.02 16.85 20.56
N GLY A 112 -14.33 16.93 20.75
CA GLY A 112 -15.06 18.18 20.77
C GLY A 112 -14.67 19.04 21.98
N THR A 113 -14.89 20.33 21.88
CA THR A 113 -14.64 21.30 22.96
C THR A 113 -15.84 22.20 23.19
N ARG A 114 -15.77 23.09 24.19
CA ARG A 114 -16.84 24.08 24.47
C ARG A 114 -17.08 25.06 23.33
N LYS A 115 -16.11 25.24 22.43
CA LYS A 115 -16.20 26.10 21.26
C LYS A 115 -16.22 25.25 20.01
N PHE A 116 -16.98 25.64 19.01
CA PHE A 116 -16.89 25.04 17.70
C PHE A 116 -15.52 25.33 17.09
N HIS A 117 -14.93 24.32 16.52
CA HIS A 117 -13.67 24.38 15.79
C HIS A 117 -13.75 23.39 14.62
N GLY A 118 -13.00 23.66 13.60
CA GLY A 118 -12.93 22.77 12.43
C GLY A 118 -11.85 23.25 11.48
N GLY A 119 -11.56 22.40 10.52
CA GLY A 119 -10.56 22.66 9.52
C GLY A 119 -10.84 21.90 8.24
N VAL A 120 -10.26 22.38 7.16
CA VAL A 120 -10.25 21.74 5.85
C VAL A 120 -8.83 21.72 5.36
N ASP A 121 -8.33 20.54 5.02
CA ASP A 121 -6.99 20.36 4.47
C ASP A 121 -7.07 19.67 3.13
N TYR A 122 -6.22 20.10 2.22
CA TYR A 122 -6.03 19.46 0.93
C TYR A 122 -4.57 19.17 0.67
N PHE A 123 -4.28 17.90 0.43
CA PHE A 123 -2.94 17.44 0.08
C PHE A 123 -2.96 16.84 -1.31
N MET A 124 -2.00 17.23 -2.13
CA MET A 124 -1.85 16.65 -3.45
C MET A 124 -0.44 16.14 -3.70
N ARG A 125 -0.37 15.03 -4.43
CA ARG A 125 0.87 14.49 -4.96
C ARG A 125 0.70 14.24 -6.45
N ARG A 126 1.68 14.65 -7.23
CA ARG A 126 1.65 14.55 -8.69
C ARG A 126 2.97 14.00 -9.21
N GLU A 127 2.87 13.22 -10.28
CA GLU A 127 4.02 12.65 -10.95
C GLU A 127 5.04 13.70 -11.40
N TRP A 128 4.58 14.87 -11.82
CA TRP A 128 5.46 15.93 -12.31
C TRP A 128 6.32 16.59 -11.22
N LEU A 129 5.96 16.40 -9.93
CA LEU A 129 6.80 16.80 -8.78
C LEU A 129 7.82 15.73 -8.39
N ASN A 130 7.72 14.52 -8.93
CA ASN A 130 8.62 13.42 -8.60
C ASN A 130 9.75 13.31 -9.63
N GLY A 131 10.91 12.79 -9.22
CA GLY A 131 11.91 12.26 -10.14
C GLY A 131 11.39 11.01 -10.86
N ASN A 132 11.83 10.76 -12.08
CA ASN A 132 11.63 9.45 -12.70
C ASN A 132 12.69 8.47 -12.16
N ASN A 133 12.39 7.17 -12.15
CA ASN A 133 13.37 6.21 -11.66
C ASN A 133 14.50 5.99 -12.68
N PHE A 134 15.63 5.47 -12.20
CA PHE A 134 16.82 5.24 -13.03
C PHE A 134 16.54 4.35 -14.24
N PHE A 135 15.83 3.25 -14.06
CA PHE A 135 15.57 2.31 -15.14
C PHE A 135 14.63 2.86 -16.20
N ASN A 136 13.63 3.64 -15.80
CA ASN A 136 12.76 4.33 -16.74
C ASN A 136 13.54 5.33 -17.58
N ASN A 137 14.40 6.14 -16.94
CA ASN A 137 15.23 7.12 -17.64
C ASN A 137 16.20 6.41 -18.61
N ARG A 138 16.87 5.35 -18.16
CA ARG A 138 17.77 4.55 -18.98
C ARG A 138 17.07 3.98 -20.22
N ASN A 139 15.82 3.54 -20.07
CA ASN A 139 15.07 2.88 -21.13
C ASN A 139 14.15 3.85 -21.88
N SER A 140 14.31 5.17 -21.68
CA SER A 140 13.46 6.21 -22.28
C SER A 140 11.97 6.01 -22.02
N VAL A 141 11.62 5.39 -20.89
CA VAL A 141 10.22 5.18 -20.47
C VAL A 141 9.73 6.42 -19.75
N ALA A 142 8.58 6.92 -20.18
CA ALA A 142 7.94 8.06 -19.55
C ALA A 142 7.64 7.79 -18.08
N ARG A 143 7.64 8.86 -17.27
CA ARG A 143 7.30 8.80 -15.85
C ARG A 143 5.87 8.26 -15.67
N PRO A 144 5.66 7.20 -14.87
CA PRO A 144 4.32 6.66 -14.63
C PRO A 144 3.47 7.68 -13.86
N LYS A 145 2.18 7.70 -14.13
CA LYS A 145 1.24 8.55 -13.41
C LYS A 145 1.17 8.12 -11.95
N SER A 146 1.20 9.11 -11.07
CA SER A 146 1.12 8.92 -9.62
C SER A 146 0.40 10.12 -9.03
N ARG A 147 -0.92 10.03 -8.95
CA ARG A 147 -1.81 11.13 -8.54
C ARG A 147 -2.56 10.75 -7.28
N TYR A 148 -2.25 11.45 -6.22
CA TYR A 148 -2.92 11.33 -4.94
C TYR A 148 -3.57 12.67 -4.63
N ASN A 149 -4.82 12.63 -4.23
CA ASN A 149 -5.50 13.75 -3.63
C ASN A 149 -6.03 13.29 -2.28
N THR A 150 -5.90 14.11 -1.28
CA THR A 150 -6.47 13.83 0.04
C THR A 150 -7.22 15.07 0.48
N PHE A 151 -8.51 14.92 0.66
CA PHE A 151 -9.38 15.95 1.22
C PHE A 151 -9.74 15.54 2.63
N THR A 152 -9.35 16.35 3.58
CA THR A 152 -9.66 16.13 5.01
C THR A 152 -10.47 17.30 5.49
N TYR A 153 -11.59 17.04 6.16
CA TYR A 153 -12.37 18.05 6.85
C TYR A 153 -12.84 17.51 8.17
N ASN A 154 -12.82 18.39 9.16
CA ASN A 154 -13.22 18.05 10.51
C ASN A 154 -14.02 19.18 11.13
N ILE A 155 -14.90 18.82 12.06
CA ILE A 155 -15.64 19.73 12.88
C ILE A 155 -15.83 19.12 14.27
N GLY A 156 -15.67 19.93 15.29
CA GLY A 156 -15.91 19.56 16.67
C GLY A 156 -16.53 20.70 17.46
N GLY A 157 -17.23 20.35 18.52
CA GLY A 157 -17.87 21.34 19.36
C GLY A 157 -18.85 20.74 20.36
N PRO A 158 -19.61 21.58 21.05
CA PRO A 158 -20.63 21.11 21.98
C PRO A 158 -21.89 20.68 21.25
N LEU A 159 -22.44 19.52 21.61
CA LEU A 159 -23.84 19.20 21.30
C LEU A 159 -24.72 19.90 22.31
N PHE A 160 -25.51 20.89 21.85
CA PHE A 160 -26.42 21.62 22.71
C PHE A 160 -27.72 21.96 21.98
N ILE A 161 -28.82 22.06 22.76
CA ILE A 161 -30.09 22.55 22.29
C ILE A 161 -30.39 23.85 23.04
N PRO A 162 -30.52 24.99 22.32
CA PRO A 162 -30.83 26.26 22.95
C PRO A 162 -32.05 26.16 23.86
N GLY A 163 -31.90 26.62 25.08
CA GLY A 163 -33.00 26.62 26.06
C GLY A 163 -33.24 25.28 26.76
N LEU A 164 -32.82 24.14 26.23
CA LEU A 164 -33.20 22.81 26.74
C LEU A 164 -32.04 22.00 27.28
N PHE A 165 -31.01 21.77 26.48
CA PHE A 165 -29.95 20.83 26.81
C PHE A 165 -28.55 21.44 26.62
N ASN A 166 -27.63 21.13 27.55
CA ASN A 166 -26.23 21.51 27.54
C ASN A 166 -25.96 23.02 27.30
N ARG A 167 -26.81 23.87 27.91
CA ARG A 167 -26.74 25.35 27.75
C ARG A 167 -25.36 25.92 28.04
N GLN A 168 -24.66 25.38 29.03
CA GLN A 168 -23.32 25.83 29.44
C GLN A 168 -22.23 25.19 28.61
N ARG A 169 -22.57 24.31 27.65
CA ARG A 169 -21.62 23.60 26.76
C ARG A 169 -20.56 22.84 27.55
N GLN A 170 -20.96 22.07 28.56
CA GLN A 170 -20.02 21.37 29.47
C GLN A 170 -20.29 19.86 29.59
N LYS A 171 -21.36 19.34 28.99
CA LYS A 171 -21.83 17.98 29.24
C LYS A 171 -21.60 17.01 28.09
N LEU A 172 -21.75 17.45 26.86
CA LEU A 172 -21.68 16.57 25.70
C LEU A 172 -20.99 17.30 24.56
N PHE A 173 -20.02 16.66 24.00
CA PHE A 173 -19.22 17.15 22.89
C PHE A 173 -19.22 16.17 21.75
N PHE A 174 -18.97 16.63 20.55
CA PHE A 174 -18.77 15.79 19.38
C PHE A 174 -17.53 16.24 18.63
N PHE A 175 -16.92 15.28 17.97
CA PHE A 175 -15.91 15.51 16.95
C PHE A 175 -16.21 14.61 15.77
N TRP A 176 -16.23 15.18 14.57
CA TRP A 176 -16.39 14.44 13.34
C TRP A 176 -15.28 14.79 12.36
N ASN A 177 -14.71 13.78 11.73
CA ASN A 177 -13.70 13.90 10.68
C ASN A 177 -14.07 13.01 9.52
N GLN A 178 -13.84 13.51 8.33
CA GLN A 178 -13.89 12.71 7.09
C GLN A 178 -12.63 12.96 6.29
N GLU A 179 -12.03 11.89 5.82
CA GLU A 179 -10.94 11.92 4.85
C GLU A 179 -11.34 11.15 3.60
N TYR A 180 -11.28 11.83 2.46
CA TYR A 180 -11.58 11.30 1.13
C TYR A 180 -10.30 11.24 0.31
N TRP A 181 -9.96 10.06 -0.21
CA TRP A 181 -8.65 9.79 -0.78
C TRP A 181 -8.72 9.13 -2.16
N PRO A 182 -9.05 9.87 -3.23
CA PRO A 182 -8.98 9.39 -4.59
C PRO A 182 -7.53 9.29 -5.06
N THR A 183 -7.13 8.11 -5.47
CA THR A 183 -5.81 7.84 -6.01
C THR A 183 -5.91 7.37 -7.47
N ARG A 184 -4.92 7.76 -8.26
CA ARG A 184 -4.73 7.26 -9.61
C ARG A 184 -3.26 7.02 -9.86
N THR A 185 -2.92 5.76 -10.01
CA THR A 185 -1.56 5.31 -10.30
C THR A 185 -1.54 4.47 -11.57
N ASP A 186 -0.44 4.48 -12.29
CA ASP A 186 -0.24 3.54 -13.38
C ASP A 186 0.53 2.34 -12.84
N GLN A 187 -0.02 1.15 -13.05
CA GLN A 187 0.66 -0.09 -12.78
C GLN A 187 1.30 -0.58 -14.08
N ASN A 188 2.60 -0.73 -14.07
CA ASN A 188 3.36 -1.24 -15.21
C ASN A 188 3.76 -2.69 -14.95
N GLY A 189 3.67 -3.50 -15.97
CA GLY A 189 4.13 -4.88 -15.91
C GLY A 189 4.97 -5.24 -17.13
N GLN A 190 5.87 -6.19 -16.91
CA GLN A 190 6.73 -6.77 -17.92
C GLN A 190 6.67 -8.29 -17.76
N VAL A 191 6.28 -8.99 -18.82
CA VAL A 191 6.10 -10.45 -18.79
C VAL A 191 6.58 -11.06 -20.11
N THR A 192 6.81 -12.35 -20.10
CA THR A 192 7.03 -13.12 -21.32
C THR A 192 5.72 -13.79 -21.71
N VAL A 193 5.28 -13.58 -22.93
CA VAL A 193 4.11 -14.22 -23.53
C VAL A 193 4.50 -15.01 -24.76
N PRO A 194 3.77 -16.09 -25.11
CA PRO A 194 4.07 -16.89 -26.29
C PRO A 194 3.96 -16.07 -27.57
N SER A 195 4.97 -16.16 -28.43
CA SER A 195 4.97 -15.57 -29.76
C SER A 195 3.97 -16.27 -30.68
N ALA A 196 3.68 -15.70 -31.84
CA ALA A 196 2.81 -16.32 -32.83
C ALA A 196 3.34 -17.68 -33.32
N LEU A 197 4.67 -17.81 -33.47
CA LEU A 197 5.33 -19.06 -33.84
C LEU A 197 5.17 -20.12 -32.75
N GLU A 198 5.48 -19.76 -31.51
CA GLU A 198 5.37 -20.68 -30.36
C GLU A 198 3.92 -21.17 -30.17
N ARG A 199 2.93 -20.33 -30.40
CA ARG A 199 1.50 -20.74 -30.38
C ARG A 199 1.17 -21.75 -31.48
N ALA A 200 1.86 -21.67 -32.61
CA ALA A 200 1.72 -22.63 -33.70
C ALA A 200 2.55 -23.91 -33.50
N GLY A 201 3.26 -24.02 -32.37
CA GLY A 201 4.16 -25.13 -32.06
C GLY A 201 5.57 -24.98 -32.63
N ASP A 202 5.91 -23.85 -33.25
CA ASP A 202 7.22 -23.56 -33.81
C ASP A 202 8.08 -22.81 -32.82
N PHE A 203 9.06 -23.50 -32.25
CA PHE A 203 10.04 -22.96 -31.29
C PHE A 203 11.42 -22.74 -31.91
N SER A 204 11.51 -22.73 -33.25
CA SER A 204 12.81 -22.56 -33.97
C SER A 204 13.49 -21.25 -33.67
N GLN A 205 12.75 -20.24 -33.19
CA GLN A 205 13.28 -18.93 -32.82
C GLN A 205 13.25 -18.66 -31.30
N SER A 206 12.84 -19.63 -30.49
CA SER A 206 12.74 -19.48 -29.04
C SER A 206 14.09 -19.59 -28.39
N VAL A 207 14.61 -18.48 -27.92
CA VAL A 207 15.94 -18.38 -27.32
C VAL A 207 15.87 -17.92 -25.86
N GLY A 208 16.77 -18.48 -25.05
CA GLY A 208 16.92 -18.12 -23.65
C GLY A 208 17.59 -16.76 -23.42
N LEU A 209 17.85 -16.45 -22.16
CA LEU A 209 18.50 -15.20 -21.75
C LEU A 209 19.92 -15.05 -22.33
N ASN A 210 20.60 -16.16 -22.57
CA ASN A 210 21.92 -16.23 -23.16
C ASN A 210 21.90 -16.24 -24.70
N ASN A 211 20.74 -16.01 -25.31
CA ASN A 211 20.50 -16.13 -26.75
C ASN A 211 20.72 -17.53 -27.35
N ALA A 212 20.88 -18.57 -26.52
CA ALA A 212 20.92 -19.95 -26.99
C ALA A 212 19.50 -20.46 -27.26
N LEU A 213 19.33 -21.27 -28.30
CA LEU A 213 18.07 -21.93 -28.63
C LEU A 213 17.62 -22.79 -27.46
N ILE A 214 16.32 -22.68 -27.12
CA ILE A 214 15.69 -23.54 -26.11
C ILE A 214 15.19 -24.80 -26.82
N PRO A 215 15.79 -25.97 -26.59
CA PRO A 215 15.33 -27.19 -27.25
C PRO A 215 14.01 -27.69 -26.68
N VAL A 216 13.00 -27.86 -27.52
CA VAL A 216 11.72 -28.51 -27.15
C VAL A 216 11.87 -30.01 -27.42
N ARG A 217 11.63 -30.80 -26.38
CA ARG A 217 11.83 -32.26 -26.37
C ARG A 217 10.51 -33.02 -26.27
N ASP A 218 10.47 -34.18 -26.91
CA ASP A 218 9.32 -35.07 -26.89
C ASP A 218 9.31 -35.96 -25.64
N PRO A 219 8.43 -35.74 -24.66
CA PRO A 219 8.40 -36.56 -23.44
C PRO A 219 7.94 -38.01 -23.70
N PHE A 220 7.28 -38.25 -24.81
CA PHE A 220 6.76 -39.59 -25.19
C PHE A 220 7.75 -40.35 -26.09
N ASN A 221 8.82 -39.74 -26.49
CA ASN A 221 9.83 -40.38 -27.34
C ASN A 221 11.24 -40.16 -26.73
N GLY A 222 11.44 -40.62 -25.50
CA GLY A 222 12.74 -40.61 -24.84
C GLY A 222 13.38 -39.23 -24.68
N ASN A 223 12.59 -38.16 -24.62
CA ASN A 223 13.06 -36.77 -24.54
C ASN A 223 13.98 -36.35 -25.72
N VAL A 224 13.79 -36.96 -26.87
CA VAL A 224 14.48 -36.53 -28.10
C VAL A 224 13.93 -35.17 -28.53
N GLN A 225 14.80 -34.28 -28.99
CA GLN A 225 14.38 -32.97 -29.49
C GLN A 225 13.52 -33.13 -30.76
N PHE A 226 12.44 -32.36 -30.83
CA PHE A 226 11.62 -32.33 -32.05
C PHE A 226 12.45 -31.82 -33.25
N PRO A 227 12.28 -32.42 -34.43
CA PRO A 227 12.96 -31.95 -35.67
C PRO A 227 12.62 -30.48 -35.93
N GLY A 228 13.62 -29.68 -36.23
CA GLY A 228 13.46 -28.25 -36.45
C GLY A 228 12.94 -27.48 -35.22
N ASN A 229 12.96 -28.08 -34.02
CA ASN A 229 12.41 -27.52 -32.79
C ASN A 229 10.91 -27.19 -32.90
N THR A 230 10.15 -27.97 -33.69
CA THR A 230 8.73 -27.74 -34.00
C THR A 230 7.89 -28.94 -33.59
N ILE A 231 6.85 -28.68 -32.79
CA ILE A 231 5.88 -29.68 -32.37
C ILE A 231 4.91 -29.95 -33.55
N PRO A 232 4.73 -31.19 -33.98
CA PRO A 232 3.75 -31.52 -35.04
C PRO A 232 2.33 -31.07 -34.66
N LYS A 233 1.60 -30.51 -35.61
CA LYS A 233 0.21 -30.00 -35.38
C LYS A 233 -0.71 -31.05 -34.78
N SER A 234 -0.53 -32.32 -35.15
CA SER A 234 -1.31 -33.45 -34.62
C SER A 234 -1.11 -33.71 -33.13
N ARG A 235 -0.08 -33.10 -32.56
CA ARG A 235 0.27 -33.23 -31.13
C ARG A 235 -0.07 -32.01 -30.31
N ILE A 236 -0.61 -30.98 -30.93
CA ILE A 236 -1.05 -29.76 -30.22
C ILE A 236 -2.49 -30.01 -29.75
N ASP A 237 -2.69 -29.92 -28.41
CA ASP A 237 -4.00 -30.03 -27.82
C ASP A 237 -4.85 -28.80 -28.16
N PRO A 238 -6.07 -28.95 -28.69
CA PRO A 238 -6.94 -27.81 -29.04
C PRO A 238 -7.29 -26.91 -27.87
N ASN A 239 -7.45 -27.47 -26.66
CA ASN A 239 -7.78 -26.70 -25.47
C ASN A 239 -6.55 -25.91 -25.03
N GLY A 240 -5.35 -26.52 -25.08
CA GLY A 240 -4.08 -25.85 -24.86
C GLY A 240 -3.88 -24.68 -25.82
N GLN A 241 -4.19 -24.88 -27.10
CA GLN A 241 -4.14 -23.83 -28.13
C GLN A 241 -5.14 -22.70 -27.84
N ALA A 242 -6.36 -23.02 -27.43
CA ALA A 242 -7.36 -22.03 -27.04
C ALA A 242 -6.89 -21.19 -25.84
N LEU A 243 -6.29 -21.83 -24.83
CA LEU A 243 -5.73 -21.15 -23.68
C LEU A 243 -4.58 -20.20 -24.08
N LEU A 244 -3.65 -20.65 -24.92
CA LEU A 244 -2.56 -19.81 -25.40
C LEU A 244 -3.05 -18.59 -26.18
N ASN A 245 -4.14 -18.73 -26.92
CA ASN A 245 -4.74 -17.64 -27.68
C ASN A 245 -5.42 -16.57 -26.82
N MET A 246 -5.66 -16.83 -25.52
CA MET A 246 -6.14 -15.81 -24.57
C MET A 246 -5.07 -14.81 -24.18
N PHE A 247 -3.80 -15.15 -24.29
CA PHE A 247 -2.71 -14.21 -24.01
C PHE A 247 -2.54 -13.20 -25.16
N PRO A 248 -2.10 -11.97 -24.89
CA PRO A 248 -1.74 -11.04 -25.96
C PRO A 248 -0.51 -11.53 -26.72
N LEU A 249 -0.31 -11.03 -27.93
CA LEU A 249 0.94 -11.22 -28.67
C LEU A 249 2.04 -10.32 -28.10
N PRO A 250 3.35 -10.69 -28.27
CA PRO A 250 4.45 -9.83 -27.91
C PRO A 250 4.31 -8.43 -28.53
N ASN A 251 4.57 -7.39 -27.73
CA ASN A 251 4.57 -5.98 -28.17
C ASN A 251 5.93 -5.30 -27.93
N PHE A 252 6.93 -6.05 -27.41
CA PHE A 252 8.25 -5.56 -27.15
C PHE A 252 9.30 -6.54 -27.68
N THR A 253 10.03 -6.12 -28.71
CA THR A 253 10.99 -6.99 -29.43
C THR A 253 12.44 -6.63 -29.18
N ASP A 254 12.72 -5.48 -28.53
CA ASP A 254 14.09 -5.07 -28.25
C ASP A 254 14.71 -5.94 -27.15
N ARG A 255 15.52 -6.91 -27.58
CA ARG A 255 16.22 -7.82 -26.68
C ARG A 255 17.42 -7.18 -25.98
N VAL A 256 17.94 -6.07 -26.49
CA VAL A 256 19.04 -5.34 -25.84
C VAL A 256 18.52 -4.72 -24.55
N THR A 257 17.38 -4.06 -24.61
CA THR A 257 16.73 -3.45 -23.46
C THR A 257 16.14 -4.48 -22.50
N SER A 258 15.40 -5.49 -23.01
CA SER A 258 14.78 -6.53 -22.19
C SER A 258 15.77 -7.56 -21.65
N ARG A 259 16.95 -7.66 -22.25
CA ARG A 259 17.91 -8.73 -22.03
C ARG A 259 17.29 -10.13 -22.17
N GLY A 260 16.23 -10.23 -22.96
CA GLY A 260 15.45 -11.44 -23.16
C GLY A 260 14.54 -11.85 -21.99
N ALA A 261 14.43 -11.04 -20.96
CA ALA A 261 13.62 -11.36 -19.77
C ALA A 261 12.12 -11.14 -19.98
N TYR A 262 11.73 -10.36 -20.97
CA TYR A 262 10.32 -10.10 -21.30
C TYR A 262 10.17 -9.72 -22.78
N ASN A 263 8.99 -9.96 -23.33
CA ASN A 263 8.59 -9.58 -24.69
C ASN A 263 7.22 -8.88 -24.75
N TYR A 264 6.62 -8.64 -23.60
CA TYR A 264 5.35 -7.93 -23.49
C TYR A 264 5.41 -6.93 -22.33
N VAL A 265 5.03 -5.69 -22.63
CA VAL A 265 4.93 -4.62 -21.64
C VAL A 265 3.50 -4.08 -21.63
N TRP A 266 3.02 -3.73 -20.46
CA TRP A 266 1.69 -3.18 -20.30
C TRP A 266 1.65 -2.09 -19.24
N THR A 267 0.71 -1.18 -19.40
CA THR A 267 0.39 -0.14 -18.42
C THR A 267 -1.11 -0.13 -18.22
N ALA A 268 -1.53 -0.36 -16.98
CA ALA A 268 -2.94 -0.28 -16.61
C ALA A 268 -3.15 0.84 -15.59
N PRO A 269 -4.14 1.72 -15.78
CA PRO A 269 -4.49 2.71 -14.77
C PRO A 269 -5.21 2.04 -13.60
N LEU A 270 -4.62 2.15 -12.41
CA LEU A 270 -5.25 1.74 -11.16
C LEU A 270 -5.87 2.97 -10.52
N LYS A 271 -7.18 2.92 -10.32
CA LYS A 271 -7.94 3.93 -9.58
C LYS A 271 -8.43 3.31 -8.29
N SER A 272 -8.15 3.95 -7.19
CA SER A 272 -8.70 3.59 -5.89
C SER A 272 -9.28 4.83 -5.24
N THR A 273 -10.35 4.63 -4.49
CA THR A 273 -10.97 5.68 -3.70
C THR A 273 -11.23 5.11 -2.32
N GLU A 274 -10.61 5.74 -1.33
CA GLU A 274 -10.81 5.39 0.06
C GLU A 274 -11.52 6.54 0.76
N LEU A 275 -12.38 6.18 1.71
CA LEU A 275 -13.17 7.11 2.50
C LEU A 275 -13.14 6.65 3.96
N ALA A 276 -12.64 7.48 4.83
CA ALA A 276 -12.60 7.23 6.27
C ALA A 276 -13.48 8.26 7.00
N HIS A 277 -14.31 7.77 7.90
CA HIS A 277 -15.08 8.59 8.81
C HIS A 277 -14.71 8.29 10.25
N THR A 278 -14.56 9.32 11.06
CA THR A 278 -14.39 9.20 12.50
C THR A 278 -15.42 10.08 13.17
N LEU A 279 -16.23 9.48 14.04
CA LEU A 279 -17.17 10.20 14.90
C LEU A 279 -16.87 9.84 16.35
N LYS A 280 -16.68 10.83 17.17
CA LYS A 280 -16.48 10.69 18.62
C LYS A 280 -17.50 11.54 19.36
N LEU A 281 -18.02 10.97 20.42
CA LEU A 281 -18.90 11.64 21.37
C LEU A 281 -18.29 11.50 22.76
N ASP A 282 -18.15 12.59 23.48
CA ASP A 282 -17.53 12.68 24.81
C ASP A 282 -18.48 13.35 25.81
#